data_4788b86cc0ba748f8dd5293c4ffae7fa
#
_entry.id   4788b86cc0ba748f8dd5293c4ffae7fa
#
_cell.length_a   1.000
_cell.length_b   1.000
_cell.length_c   1.000
_cell.angle_alpha   90.00
_cell.angle_beta   90.00
_cell.angle_gamma   90.00
#
_symmetry.space_group_name_H-M   'P 1'
#
loop_
_entity.id
_entity.type
_entity.pdbx_description
1 polymer ?
#
loop_
_entity_poly.entity_id
_entity_poly.type
_entity_poly.pdbx_seq_one_letter_code
_entity_poly.pdbx_strand_id
1 'polypeptide(L)'
;MIDFEKIFTESYKRVLGGSMSQENDFFDDFYDRFIASSPLVAEKFANVDMAFQKRMLKQSIILLLNMFATKRIPDGLTEIARKHSRKAADIPAELYSNWLECLIATVRKHDPRNSNDVELAWRMVCAQGIAFMTFMYDK
;
A
#
# COMPACT_ATOMS: atom_id res chain seq x y z
N MET A 1 -22.10 -15.24 -1.38
CA MET A 1 -21.17 -14.48 -0.49
C MET A 1 -19.96 -14.05 -1.28
N ILE A 2 -19.54 -12.79 -1.17
CA ILE A 2 -18.38 -12.27 -1.87
C ILE A 2 -17.11 -12.56 -1.06
N ASP A 3 -16.13 -13.21 -1.69
CA ASP A 3 -14.84 -13.50 -1.08
C ASP A 3 -13.84 -12.42 -1.48
N PHE A 4 -13.72 -11.39 -0.66
CA PHE A 4 -12.85 -10.25 -0.95
C PHE A 4 -11.36 -10.60 -0.92
N GLU A 5 -10.95 -11.58 -0.11
CA GLU A 5 -9.57 -12.06 -0.10
C GLU A 5 -9.20 -12.66 -1.46
N LYS A 6 -10.09 -13.49 -2.02
CA LYS A 6 -9.89 -14.07 -3.34
C LYS A 6 -9.85 -13.01 -4.44
N ILE A 7 -10.80 -12.06 -4.40
CA ILE A 7 -10.85 -10.95 -5.37
C ILE A 7 -9.55 -10.15 -5.31
N PHE A 8 -9.07 -9.83 -4.11
CA PHE A 8 -7.79 -9.13 -3.94
C PHE A 8 -6.63 -9.93 -4.51
N THR A 9 -6.53 -11.20 -4.15
CA THR A 9 -5.41 -12.06 -4.57
C THR A 9 -5.35 -12.20 -6.09
N GLU A 10 -6.50 -12.33 -6.74
CA GLU A 10 -6.56 -12.42 -8.20
C GLU A 10 -6.16 -11.09 -8.85
N SER A 11 -6.62 -9.97 -8.31
CA SER A 11 -6.21 -8.65 -8.79
C SER A 11 -4.71 -8.41 -8.58
N TYR A 12 -4.19 -8.74 -7.41
CA TYR A 12 -2.75 -8.65 -7.12
C TYR A 12 -1.94 -9.42 -8.17
N LYS A 13 -2.35 -10.63 -8.50
CA LYS A 13 -1.66 -11.41 -9.53
C LYS A 13 -1.69 -10.75 -10.89
N ARG A 14 -2.81 -10.10 -11.24
CA ARG A 14 -2.91 -9.39 -12.53
C ARG A 14 -2.01 -8.18 -12.61
N VAL A 15 -1.84 -7.43 -11.50
CA VAL A 15 -1.07 -6.18 -11.51
C VAL A 15 0.39 -6.33 -11.08
N LEU A 16 0.70 -7.35 -10.28
CA LEU A 16 2.04 -7.52 -9.68
C LEU A 16 2.60 -8.92 -9.83
N GLY A 17 1.83 -9.88 -10.33
CA GLY A 17 2.26 -11.28 -10.41
C GLY A 17 2.89 -11.69 -11.74
N GLY A 18 3.04 -10.77 -12.68
CA GLY A 18 3.58 -11.04 -14.00
C GLY A 18 5.10 -10.84 -14.07
N SER A 19 5.56 -10.18 -15.14
CA SER A 19 6.99 -9.93 -15.33
C SER A 19 7.52 -8.81 -14.42
N MET A 20 8.84 -8.74 -14.29
CA MET A 20 9.51 -7.63 -13.61
C MET A 20 9.16 -6.28 -14.22
N SER A 21 9.01 -6.24 -15.56
CA SER A 21 8.62 -5.02 -16.26
C SER A 21 7.22 -4.55 -15.85
N GLN A 22 6.27 -5.47 -15.77
CA GLN A 22 4.91 -5.15 -15.32
C GLN A 22 4.92 -4.62 -13.89
N GLU A 23 5.65 -5.27 -13.01
CA GLU A 23 5.77 -4.87 -11.60
C GLU A 23 6.38 -3.48 -11.47
N ASN A 24 7.45 -3.21 -12.22
CA ASN A 24 8.10 -1.91 -12.25
C ASN A 24 7.16 -0.81 -12.76
N ASP A 25 6.40 -1.08 -13.82
CA ASP A 25 5.43 -0.13 -14.36
C ASP A 25 4.37 0.23 -13.31
N PHE A 26 3.88 -0.76 -12.57
CA PHE A 26 2.91 -0.53 -11.50
C PHE A 26 3.49 0.37 -10.41
N PHE A 27 4.67 0.04 -9.90
CA PHE A 27 5.29 0.80 -8.81
C PHE A 27 5.72 2.19 -9.25
N ASP A 28 6.25 2.34 -10.46
CA ASP A 28 6.63 3.65 -11.00
C ASP A 28 5.40 4.57 -11.08
N ASP A 29 4.29 4.07 -11.62
CA ASP A 29 3.05 4.82 -11.71
C ASP A 29 2.51 5.17 -10.31
N PHE A 30 2.54 4.23 -9.39
CA PHE A 30 2.08 4.48 -8.01
C PHE A 30 2.88 5.62 -7.37
N TYR A 31 4.21 5.55 -7.41
CA TYR A 31 5.03 6.58 -6.76
C TYR A 31 4.95 7.93 -7.46
N ASP A 32 4.83 7.94 -8.79
CA ASP A 32 4.59 9.20 -9.52
C ASP A 32 3.31 9.87 -9.02
N ARG A 33 2.22 9.11 -8.87
CA ARG A 33 0.96 9.63 -8.36
C ARG A 33 1.06 10.07 -6.90
N PHE A 34 1.69 9.25 -6.07
CA PHE A 34 1.78 9.49 -4.64
C PHE A 34 2.60 10.73 -4.35
N ILE A 35 3.77 10.85 -4.96
CA ILE A 35 4.65 12.01 -4.79
C ILE A 35 3.98 13.29 -5.30
N ALA A 36 3.22 13.21 -6.39
CA ALA A 36 2.49 14.35 -6.94
C ALA A 36 1.24 14.72 -6.10
N SER A 37 0.77 13.84 -5.24
CA SER A 37 -0.50 14.04 -4.53
C SER A 37 -0.42 15.07 -3.42
N SER A 38 0.76 15.38 -2.90
CA SER A 38 0.94 16.31 -1.79
C SER A 38 2.40 16.79 -1.70
N PRO A 39 2.64 18.10 -1.43
CA PRO A 39 3.99 18.60 -1.16
C PRO A 39 4.66 17.88 0.01
N LEU A 40 3.91 17.48 1.04
CA LEU A 40 4.45 16.77 2.19
C LEU A 40 4.95 15.38 1.79
N VAL A 41 4.22 14.68 0.92
CA VAL A 41 4.68 13.39 0.39
C VAL A 41 5.97 13.58 -0.40
N ALA A 42 6.03 14.57 -1.28
CA ALA A 42 7.24 14.87 -2.05
C ALA A 42 8.44 15.13 -1.12
N GLU A 43 8.22 15.87 -0.05
CA GLU A 43 9.26 16.15 0.95
C GLU A 43 9.76 14.85 1.61
N LYS A 44 8.85 13.95 1.99
CA LYS A 44 9.22 12.69 2.65
C LYS A 44 10.04 11.77 1.73
N PHE A 45 9.90 11.90 0.41
CA PHE A 45 10.61 11.05 -0.56
C PHE A 45 11.79 11.75 -1.24
N ALA A 46 12.15 12.99 -0.86
CA ALA A 46 13.17 13.77 -1.55
C ALA A 46 14.55 13.10 -1.61
N ASN A 47 14.92 12.31 -0.59
CA ASN A 47 16.25 11.69 -0.47
C ASN A 47 16.16 10.18 -0.24
N VAL A 48 15.11 9.54 -0.74
CA VAL A 48 14.86 8.11 -0.52
C VAL A 48 15.34 7.30 -1.71
N ASP A 49 15.96 6.13 -1.44
CA ASP A 49 16.30 5.14 -2.47
C ASP A 49 14.99 4.50 -2.96
N MET A 50 14.56 4.89 -4.14
CA MET A 50 13.26 4.44 -4.69
C MET A 50 13.26 2.96 -5.05
N ALA A 51 14.41 2.38 -5.42
CA ALA A 51 14.47 0.93 -5.68
C ALA A 51 14.19 0.14 -4.40
N PHE A 52 14.78 0.55 -3.29
CA PHE A 52 14.50 -0.03 -1.97
C PHE A 52 13.04 0.18 -1.57
N GLN A 53 12.53 1.39 -1.78
CA GLN A 53 11.16 1.75 -1.41
C GLN A 53 10.12 0.90 -2.15
N LYS A 54 10.34 0.63 -3.43
CA LYS A 54 9.44 -0.23 -4.22
C LYS A 54 9.40 -1.66 -3.68
N ARG A 55 10.56 -2.21 -3.29
CA ARG A 55 10.60 -3.54 -2.67
C ARG A 55 9.84 -3.55 -1.35
N MET A 56 9.99 -2.50 -0.56
CA MET A 56 9.29 -2.38 0.73
C MET A 56 7.79 -2.24 0.55
N LEU A 57 7.35 -1.53 -0.49
CA LEU A 57 5.92 -1.42 -0.78
C LEU A 57 5.32 -2.77 -1.12
N LYS A 58 5.98 -3.56 -1.95
CA LYS A 58 5.51 -4.90 -2.30
C LYS A 58 5.37 -5.77 -1.05
N GLN A 59 6.39 -5.76 -0.20
CA GLN A 59 6.37 -6.50 1.06
C GLN A 59 5.26 -6.02 1.98
N SER A 60 5.03 -4.70 2.05
CA SER A 60 3.97 -4.11 2.87
C SER A 60 2.59 -4.58 2.43
N ILE A 61 2.33 -4.65 1.13
CA ILE A 61 1.04 -5.12 0.61
C ILE A 61 0.81 -6.57 1.05
N ILE A 62 1.84 -7.42 0.99
CA ILE A 62 1.75 -8.80 1.44
C ILE A 62 1.46 -8.87 2.94
N LEU A 63 2.09 -8.02 3.75
CA LEU A 63 1.83 -7.96 5.19
C LEU A 63 0.40 -7.50 5.51
N LEU A 64 -0.11 -6.55 4.73
CA LEU A 64 -1.49 -6.08 4.88
C LEU A 64 -2.49 -7.20 4.57
N LEU A 65 -2.23 -7.98 3.52
CA LEU A 65 -3.05 -9.15 3.20
C LEU A 65 -2.99 -10.18 4.34
N ASN A 66 -1.80 -10.45 4.87
CA ASN A 66 -1.63 -11.37 5.98
C ASN A 66 -2.46 -10.95 7.19
N MET A 67 -2.40 -9.67 7.56
CA MET A 67 -3.21 -9.14 8.67
C MET A 67 -4.71 -9.29 8.41
N PHE A 68 -5.15 -8.96 7.20
CA PHE A 68 -6.55 -9.08 6.82
C PHE A 68 -7.03 -10.54 6.91
N ALA A 69 -6.22 -11.48 6.42
CA ALA A 69 -6.58 -12.90 6.38
C ALA A 69 -6.57 -13.56 7.76
N THR A 70 -5.58 -13.23 8.60
CA THR A 70 -5.36 -13.90 9.89
C THR A 70 -5.98 -13.16 11.08
N LYS A 71 -6.34 -11.88 10.92
CA LYS A 71 -6.78 -11.00 12.01
C LYS A 71 -5.72 -10.82 13.09
N ARG A 72 -4.44 -10.98 12.74
CA ARG A 72 -3.29 -10.81 13.63
C ARG A 72 -2.32 -9.82 13.01
N ILE A 73 -1.60 -9.09 13.85
CA ILE A 73 -0.61 -8.11 13.41
C ILE A 73 0.71 -8.84 13.14
N PRO A 74 1.18 -8.89 11.88
CA PRO A 74 2.48 -9.48 11.59
C PRO A 74 3.61 -8.66 12.21
N ASP A 75 4.68 -9.32 12.67
CA ASP A 75 5.83 -8.63 13.26
C ASP A 75 6.45 -7.61 12.29
N GLY A 76 6.53 -7.96 11.01
CA GLY A 76 7.04 -7.05 9.98
C GLY A 76 6.24 -5.75 9.88
N LEU A 77 4.92 -5.81 10.08
CA LEU A 77 4.09 -4.61 10.05
C LEU A 77 4.34 -3.73 11.29
N THR A 78 4.58 -4.34 12.45
CA THR A 78 4.95 -3.60 13.66
C THR A 78 6.23 -2.80 13.45
N GLU A 79 7.25 -3.40 12.80
CA GLU A 79 8.49 -2.70 12.48
C GLU A 79 8.27 -1.53 11.52
N ILE A 80 7.44 -1.73 10.50
CA ILE A 80 7.09 -0.66 9.56
C ILE A 80 6.38 0.47 10.30
N ALA A 81 5.45 0.15 11.20
CA ALA A 81 4.73 1.13 11.99
C ALA A 81 5.67 1.97 12.86
N ARG A 82 6.67 1.35 13.48
CA ARG A 82 7.67 2.07 14.27
C ARG A 82 8.46 3.05 13.42
N LYS A 83 8.87 2.65 12.22
CA LYS A 83 9.62 3.50 11.29
C LYS A 83 8.79 4.67 10.77
N HIS A 84 7.47 4.55 10.78
CA HIS A 84 6.56 5.61 10.33
C HIS A 84 6.07 6.51 11.48
N SER A 85 6.42 6.19 12.72
CA SER A 85 5.96 6.92 13.89
C SER A 85 6.51 8.34 13.96
N ARG A 86 5.90 9.16 14.83
CA ARG A 86 6.30 10.55 15.06
C ARG A 86 7.78 10.71 15.35
N LYS A 87 8.37 9.75 16.08
CA LYS A 87 9.79 9.79 16.48
C LYS A 87 10.75 9.33 15.39
N ALA A 88 10.24 8.81 14.29
CA ALA A 88 11.06 8.31 13.17
C ALA A 88 10.75 9.12 11.92
N ALA A 89 10.11 8.53 10.91
CA ALA A 89 9.81 9.23 9.65
C ALA A 89 8.69 10.27 9.78
N ASP A 90 7.93 10.24 10.88
CA ASP A 90 6.87 11.21 11.17
C ASP A 90 5.85 11.26 10.04
N ILE A 91 5.16 10.14 9.81
CA ILE A 91 4.14 10.02 8.76
C ILE A 91 2.76 10.22 9.41
N PRO A 92 2.12 11.39 9.21
CA PRO A 92 0.79 11.63 9.79
C PRO A 92 -0.31 10.84 9.07
N ALA A 93 -1.41 10.62 9.78
CA ALA A 93 -2.52 9.79 9.29
C ALA A 93 -3.07 10.25 7.93
N GLU A 94 -3.07 11.56 7.67
CA GLU A 94 -3.57 12.11 6.41
C GLU A 94 -2.84 11.56 5.18
N LEU A 95 -1.54 11.22 5.33
CA LEU A 95 -0.77 10.68 4.21
C LEU A 95 -1.18 9.25 3.87
N TYR A 96 -1.77 8.51 4.80
CA TYR A 96 -2.29 7.17 4.49
C TYR A 96 -3.52 7.25 3.59
N SER A 97 -4.32 8.30 3.70
CA SER A 97 -5.43 8.53 2.77
C SER A 97 -4.90 8.80 1.36
N ASN A 98 -3.88 9.64 1.22
CA ASN A 98 -3.23 9.87 -0.07
C ASN A 98 -2.67 8.58 -0.65
N TRP A 99 -1.98 7.79 0.20
CA TRP A 99 -1.38 6.52 -0.19
C TRP A 99 -2.45 5.55 -0.73
N LEU A 100 -3.55 5.39 0.00
CA LEU A 100 -4.61 4.47 -0.40
C LEU A 100 -5.28 4.91 -1.70
N GLU A 101 -5.63 6.18 -1.81
CA GLU A 101 -6.28 6.68 -3.03
C GLU A 101 -5.37 6.56 -4.26
N CYS A 102 -4.07 6.81 -4.09
CA CYS A 102 -3.11 6.61 -5.18
C CYS A 102 -2.95 5.13 -5.54
N LEU A 103 -2.97 4.25 -4.55
CA LEU A 103 -2.90 2.81 -4.79
C LEU A 103 -4.13 2.34 -5.58
N ILE A 104 -5.33 2.76 -5.17
CA ILE A 104 -6.57 2.41 -5.88
C ILE A 104 -6.55 2.94 -7.32
N ALA A 105 -6.10 4.17 -7.53
CA ALA A 105 -5.99 4.75 -8.87
C ALA A 105 -5.02 3.96 -9.75
N THR A 106 -3.92 3.49 -9.17
CA THR A 106 -2.93 2.68 -9.90
C THR A 106 -3.50 1.31 -10.26
N VAL A 107 -4.19 0.65 -9.32
CA VAL A 107 -4.88 -0.62 -9.60
C VAL A 107 -5.91 -0.43 -10.71
N ARG A 108 -6.68 0.64 -10.65
CA ARG A 108 -7.71 0.95 -11.66
C ARG A 108 -7.10 1.04 -13.05
N LYS A 109 -5.92 1.65 -13.18
CA LYS A 109 -5.24 1.79 -14.46
C LYS A 109 -4.63 0.47 -14.95
N HIS A 110 -4.05 -0.30 -14.04
CA HIS A 110 -3.24 -1.48 -14.41
C HIS A 110 -4.00 -2.80 -14.41
N ASP A 111 -5.16 -2.88 -13.74
CA ASP A 111 -5.95 -4.11 -13.70
C ASP A 111 -6.95 -4.14 -14.85
N PRO A 112 -6.76 -5.02 -15.87
CA PRO A 112 -7.69 -5.10 -17.00
C PRO A 112 -9.09 -5.58 -16.61
N ARG A 113 -9.25 -6.13 -15.40
CA ARG A 113 -10.53 -6.59 -14.87
C ARG A 113 -10.98 -5.76 -13.67
N ASN A 114 -10.54 -4.51 -13.59
CA ASN A 114 -10.94 -3.64 -12.51
C ASN A 114 -12.47 -3.50 -12.47
N SER A 115 -13.00 -3.44 -11.25
CA SER A 115 -14.41 -3.26 -10.97
C SER A 115 -14.57 -2.63 -9.60
N ASN A 116 -15.80 -2.26 -9.23
CA ASN A 116 -16.06 -1.76 -7.88
C ASN A 116 -15.72 -2.79 -6.81
N ASP A 117 -15.96 -4.07 -7.09
CA ASP A 117 -15.61 -5.14 -6.15
C ASP A 117 -14.09 -5.26 -5.96
N VAL A 118 -13.32 -5.11 -7.04
CA VAL A 118 -11.84 -5.12 -6.97
C VAL A 118 -11.36 -3.96 -6.11
N GLU A 119 -11.86 -2.75 -6.36
CA GLU A 119 -11.44 -1.58 -5.59
C GLU A 119 -11.82 -1.71 -4.11
N LEU A 120 -13.02 -2.22 -3.83
CA LEU A 120 -13.43 -2.48 -2.45
C LEU A 120 -12.53 -3.52 -1.77
N ALA A 121 -12.16 -4.58 -2.49
CA ALA A 121 -11.26 -5.60 -1.95
C ALA A 121 -9.91 -5.01 -1.53
N TRP A 122 -9.31 -4.16 -2.37
CA TRP A 122 -8.06 -3.48 -2.04
C TRP A 122 -8.23 -2.57 -0.82
N ARG A 123 -9.33 -1.82 -0.75
CA ARG A 123 -9.61 -0.95 0.41
C ARG A 123 -9.75 -1.75 1.70
N MET A 124 -10.46 -2.87 1.65
CA MET A 124 -10.67 -3.71 2.83
C MET A 124 -9.38 -4.35 3.31
N VAL A 125 -8.56 -4.86 2.39
CA VAL A 125 -7.26 -5.46 2.75
C VAL A 125 -6.35 -4.43 3.41
N CYS A 126 -6.36 -3.19 2.96
CA CYS A 126 -5.49 -2.14 3.50
C CYS A 126 -6.02 -1.50 4.79
N ALA A 127 -7.32 -1.54 5.03
CA ALA A 127 -7.97 -0.74 6.08
C ALA A 127 -7.44 -1.03 7.49
N GLN A 128 -7.31 -2.30 7.85
CA GLN A 128 -6.86 -2.68 9.20
C GLN A 128 -5.40 -2.29 9.43
N GLY A 129 -4.55 -2.47 8.43
CA GLY A 129 -3.16 -2.07 8.52
C GLY A 129 -2.99 -0.56 8.66
N ILE A 130 -3.77 0.21 7.90
CA ILE A 130 -3.76 1.68 8.01
C ILE A 130 -4.22 2.11 9.40
N ALA A 131 -5.26 1.48 9.94
CA ALA A 131 -5.72 1.76 11.30
C ALA A 131 -4.63 1.48 12.33
N PHE A 132 -3.92 0.36 12.18
CA PHE A 132 -2.80 0.00 13.06
C PHE A 132 -1.65 1.01 12.95
N MET A 133 -1.26 1.39 11.74
CA MET A 133 -0.20 2.37 11.50
C MET A 133 -0.55 3.71 12.14
N THR A 134 -1.81 4.14 12.00
CA THR A 134 -2.31 5.38 12.60
C THR A 134 -2.26 5.31 14.13
N PHE A 135 -2.69 4.19 14.69
CA PHE A 135 -2.63 3.95 16.14
C PHE A 135 -1.20 4.04 16.66
N MET A 136 -0.24 3.50 15.93
CA MET A 136 1.17 3.42 16.35
C MET A 136 1.92 4.75 16.21
N TYR A 137 1.31 5.77 15.61
CA TYR A 137 2.00 7.03 15.31
C TYR A 137 2.62 7.67 16.55
N ASP A 138 1.92 7.67 17.68
CA ASP A 138 2.34 8.30 18.93
C ASP A 138 2.96 7.33 19.95
N LYS A 139 3.21 6.09 19.56
CA LYS A 139 3.70 5.08 20.51
C LYS A 139 5.23 4.99 20.61
#